data_14e4faebb4cd31b7bb091cd862590f30
#
_entry.id   14e4faebb4cd31b7bb091cd862590f30
#
_cell.length_a   1.000
_cell.length_b   1.000
_cell.length_c   1.000
_cell.angle_alpha   90.00
_cell.angle_beta   90.00
_cell.angle_gamma   90.00
#
_symmetry.space_group_name_H-M   'P 1'
#
loop_
_entity.id
_entity.type
_entity.pdbx_description
1 polymer ?
#
loop_
_entity_poly.entity_id
_entity_poly.type
_entity_poly.pdbx_seq_one_letter_code
_entity_poly.pdbx_strand_id
1 'polypeptide(L)'
;VEQSFSAWNPPAAIYRRMRMLTRHFQELKKDRTAMLNRLEAITHGAEEDKFLMRSNKRIVALIDKQIEECKEELRNLVSSDPELVEKIKTVETIKGVSFMTVCIVVAETQGFSMITSRKQLASYAGLDVVDRQSGTSVRGKGKISKKGNSHIRAALFFPAMTAAVYNKPLKEDYQRIVEKKGKKLIGLVALQRKLLLLIFTLWKKNELWNEDV
;
A
#
# COMPACT_ATOMS: atom_id res chain seq x y z
N VAL A 1 35.62 7.28 19.96
CA VAL A 1 34.65 7.92 19.07
C VAL A 1 33.31 7.89 19.82
N GLU A 2 32.93 9.00 20.45
CA GLU A 2 31.64 9.14 21.12
C GLU A 2 30.51 9.10 20.04
N GLN A 3 29.72 8.06 20.06
CA GLN A 3 28.49 8.02 19.31
C GLN A 3 27.49 8.96 19.98
N SER A 4 27.23 10.12 19.38
CA SER A 4 26.16 11.02 19.79
C SER A 4 24.84 10.33 19.48
N PHE A 5 24.18 9.76 20.46
CA PHE A 5 22.83 9.24 20.35
C PHE A 5 21.87 10.44 20.21
N SER A 6 21.30 10.62 19.05
CA SER A 6 20.19 11.57 18.91
C SER A 6 19.00 11.05 19.72
N ALA A 7 18.44 11.90 20.61
CA ALA A 7 17.27 11.56 21.36
C ALA A 7 16.12 11.13 20.42
N TRP A 8 15.47 10.02 20.76
CA TRP A 8 14.30 9.58 20.00
C TRP A 8 13.19 10.64 20.07
N ASN A 9 12.80 11.16 18.91
CA ASN A 9 11.73 12.13 18.80
C ASN A 9 10.44 11.41 18.33
N PRO A 10 9.36 11.40 19.13
CA PRO A 10 8.15 10.69 18.76
C PRO A 10 7.55 11.29 17.47
N PRO A 11 6.96 10.45 16.61
CA PRO A 11 6.27 10.93 15.42
C PRO A 11 5.21 11.98 15.77
N ALA A 12 4.95 12.93 14.86
CA ALA A 12 3.86 13.88 15.05
C ALA A 12 2.53 13.13 15.30
N ALA A 13 1.72 13.70 16.20
CA ALA A 13 0.48 13.05 16.66
C ALA A 13 -0.46 12.67 15.51
N ILE A 14 -0.51 13.51 14.46
CA ILE A 14 -1.33 13.27 13.28
C ILE A 14 -0.95 11.95 12.56
N TYR A 15 0.35 11.67 12.33
CA TYR A 15 0.79 10.43 11.69
C TYR A 15 0.55 9.19 12.55
N ARG A 16 0.62 9.33 13.87
CA ARG A 16 0.26 8.23 14.80
C ARG A 16 -1.21 7.89 14.69
N ARG A 17 -2.09 8.91 14.72
CA ARG A 17 -3.54 8.73 14.57
C ARG A 17 -3.89 8.18 13.20
N MET A 18 -3.31 8.72 12.11
CA MET A 18 -3.48 8.19 10.76
C MET A 18 -3.09 6.71 10.68
N ARG A 19 -1.99 6.30 11.32
CA ARG A 19 -1.55 4.90 11.32
C ARG A 19 -2.55 3.99 12.01
N MET A 20 -3.11 4.40 13.14
CA MET A 20 -4.15 3.63 13.81
C MET A 20 -5.38 3.44 12.92
N LEU A 21 -5.88 4.51 12.32
CA LEU A 21 -7.04 4.47 11.43
C LEU A 21 -6.78 3.64 10.16
N THR A 22 -5.64 3.83 9.51
CA THR A 22 -5.31 3.09 8.28
C THR A 22 -5.10 1.60 8.53
N ARG A 23 -4.55 1.20 9.66
CA ARG A 23 -4.42 -0.21 10.04
C ARG A 23 -5.79 -0.81 10.38
N HIS A 24 -6.62 -0.12 11.14
CA HIS A 24 -7.99 -0.55 11.40
C HIS A 24 -8.80 -0.71 10.12
N PHE A 25 -8.71 0.24 9.20
CA PHE A 25 -9.30 0.10 7.85
C PHE A 25 -8.82 -1.16 7.12
N GLN A 26 -7.52 -1.49 7.17
CA GLN A 26 -6.99 -2.69 6.52
C GLN A 26 -7.48 -3.98 7.21
N GLU A 27 -7.67 -3.97 8.52
CA GLU A 27 -8.24 -5.07 9.29
C GLU A 27 -9.70 -5.28 8.90
N LEU A 28 -10.52 -4.24 8.91
CA LEU A 28 -11.93 -4.30 8.46
C LEU A 28 -12.05 -4.87 7.03
N LYS A 29 -11.14 -4.51 6.11
CA LYS A 29 -11.12 -5.09 4.76
C LYS A 29 -10.80 -6.58 4.74
N LYS A 30 -9.95 -7.06 5.63
CA LYS A 30 -9.67 -8.51 5.78
C LYS A 30 -10.89 -9.24 6.34
N ASP A 31 -11.53 -8.68 7.38
CA ASP A 31 -12.72 -9.27 7.98
C ASP A 31 -13.87 -9.32 6.99
N ARG A 32 -14.06 -8.25 6.21
CA ARG A 32 -15.03 -8.24 5.11
C ARG A 32 -14.80 -9.39 4.13
N THR A 33 -13.55 -9.57 3.69
CA THR A 33 -13.20 -10.64 2.75
C THR A 33 -13.46 -12.01 3.37
N ALA A 34 -13.12 -12.21 4.65
CA ALA A 34 -13.38 -13.45 5.35
C ALA A 34 -14.89 -13.73 5.45
N MET A 35 -15.72 -12.72 5.73
CA MET A 35 -17.18 -12.87 5.78
C MET A 35 -17.78 -13.17 4.41
N LEU A 36 -17.28 -12.53 3.34
CA LEU A 36 -17.71 -12.82 1.96
C LEU A 36 -17.36 -14.25 1.56
N ASN A 37 -16.16 -14.73 1.87
CA ASN A 37 -15.77 -16.13 1.59
C ASN A 37 -16.64 -17.12 2.36
N ARG A 38 -17.02 -16.83 3.62
CA ARG A 38 -17.99 -17.63 4.38
C ARG A 38 -19.36 -17.65 3.73
N LEU A 39 -19.85 -16.48 3.28
CA LEU A 39 -21.12 -16.37 2.59
C LEU A 39 -21.13 -17.19 1.29
N GLU A 40 -20.05 -17.12 0.51
CA GLU A 40 -19.86 -17.91 -0.71
C GLU A 40 -19.87 -19.42 -0.40
N ALA A 41 -19.17 -19.85 0.66
CA ALA A 41 -19.15 -21.25 1.09
C ALA A 41 -20.54 -21.77 1.50
N ILE A 42 -21.37 -20.93 2.17
CA ILE A 42 -22.75 -21.29 2.53
C ILE A 42 -23.63 -21.37 1.26
N THR A 43 -23.44 -20.44 0.31
CA THR A 43 -24.25 -20.39 -0.93
C THR A 43 -23.98 -21.59 -1.86
N HIS A 44 -22.73 -22.08 -1.87
CA HIS A 44 -22.30 -23.20 -2.72
C HIS A 44 -22.14 -24.52 -1.95
N GLY A 45 -22.57 -24.57 -0.69
CA GLY A 45 -22.57 -25.77 0.14
C GLY A 45 -23.68 -26.77 -0.27
N ALA A 46 -23.62 -27.97 0.27
CA ALA A 46 -24.61 -29.01 0.00
C ALA A 46 -26.03 -28.65 0.50
N GLU A 47 -26.11 -27.82 1.55
CA GLU A 47 -27.35 -27.32 2.13
C GLU A 47 -27.26 -25.80 2.33
N GLU A 48 -28.22 -25.06 1.77
CA GLU A 48 -28.36 -23.62 2.00
C GLU A 48 -29.07 -23.34 3.32
N ASP A 49 -28.36 -22.74 4.28
CA ASP A 49 -28.98 -22.25 5.50
C ASP A 49 -29.32 -20.76 5.39
N LYS A 50 -30.62 -20.46 5.23
CA LYS A 50 -31.14 -19.10 5.10
C LYS A 50 -30.85 -18.21 6.32
N PHE A 51 -30.76 -18.77 7.53
CA PHE A 51 -30.45 -18.02 8.73
C PHE A 51 -28.97 -17.60 8.71
N LEU A 52 -28.05 -18.55 8.42
CA LEU A 52 -26.62 -18.26 8.31
C LEU A 52 -26.31 -17.25 7.21
N MET A 53 -26.95 -17.39 6.05
CA MET A 53 -26.81 -16.41 4.96
C MET A 53 -27.23 -15.00 5.40
N ARG A 54 -28.38 -14.87 6.05
CA ARG A 54 -28.91 -13.59 6.53
C ARG A 54 -28.00 -12.98 7.59
N SER A 55 -27.53 -13.80 8.54
CA SER A 55 -26.62 -13.38 9.59
C SER A 55 -25.30 -12.86 9.01
N ASN A 56 -24.66 -13.60 8.10
CA ASN A 56 -23.40 -13.16 7.48
C ASN A 56 -23.57 -11.90 6.63
N LYS A 57 -24.68 -11.76 5.88
CA LYS A 57 -24.99 -10.53 5.14
C LYS A 57 -25.10 -9.30 6.04
N ARG A 58 -25.70 -9.45 7.24
CA ARG A 58 -25.77 -8.34 8.24
C ARG A 58 -24.38 -7.96 8.75
N ILE A 59 -23.51 -8.93 9.00
CA ILE A 59 -22.13 -8.68 9.43
C ILE A 59 -21.38 -7.93 8.33
N VAL A 60 -21.48 -8.36 7.06
CA VAL A 60 -20.86 -7.66 5.92
C VAL A 60 -21.34 -6.21 5.83
N ALA A 61 -22.65 -5.97 5.94
CA ALA A 61 -23.21 -4.63 5.90
C ALA A 61 -22.70 -3.74 7.06
N LEU A 62 -22.54 -4.30 8.27
CA LEU A 62 -21.96 -3.58 9.41
C LEU A 62 -20.49 -3.24 9.14
N ILE A 63 -19.69 -4.18 8.64
CA ILE A 63 -18.29 -3.93 8.31
C ILE A 63 -18.16 -2.87 7.21
N ASP A 64 -19.03 -2.90 6.18
CA ASP A 64 -19.05 -1.89 5.13
C ASP A 64 -19.32 -0.49 5.68
N LYS A 65 -20.26 -0.36 6.63
CA LYS A 65 -20.53 0.90 7.32
C LYS A 65 -19.31 1.38 8.10
N GLN A 66 -18.66 0.50 8.87
CA GLN A 66 -17.45 0.84 9.64
C GLN A 66 -16.27 1.24 8.74
N ILE A 67 -16.14 0.63 7.55
CA ILE A 67 -15.14 1.02 6.56
C ILE A 67 -15.37 2.47 6.09
N GLU A 68 -16.61 2.87 5.81
CA GLU A 68 -16.91 4.24 5.38
C GLU A 68 -16.72 5.25 6.52
N GLU A 69 -17.16 4.92 7.73
CA GLU A 69 -16.91 5.75 8.93
C GLU A 69 -15.41 5.96 9.18
N CYS A 70 -14.60 4.91 9.02
CA CYS A 70 -13.15 5.00 9.16
C CYS A 70 -12.50 5.89 8.09
N LYS A 71 -12.99 5.83 6.84
CA LYS A 71 -12.53 6.72 5.77
C LYS A 71 -12.89 8.17 6.04
N GLU A 72 -14.08 8.43 6.54
CA GLU A 72 -14.54 9.78 6.86
C GLU A 72 -13.73 10.37 8.00
N GLU A 73 -13.52 9.61 9.07
CA GLU A 73 -12.66 10.03 10.19
C GLU A 73 -11.23 10.36 9.71
N LEU A 74 -10.70 9.58 8.77
CA LEU A 74 -9.38 9.83 8.19
C LEU A 74 -9.37 11.12 7.34
N ARG A 75 -10.45 11.40 6.57
CA ARG A 75 -10.58 12.66 5.80
C ARG A 75 -10.64 13.85 6.74
N ASN A 76 -11.44 13.77 7.80
CA ASN A 76 -11.57 14.83 8.81
C ASN A 76 -10.22 15.10 9.49
N LEU A 77 -9.49 14.04 9.86
CA LEU A 77 -8.16 14.18 10.44
C LEU A 77 -7.17 14.86 9.47
N VAL A 78 -7.15 14.46 8.20
CA VAL A 78 -6.28 15.07 7.18
C VAL A 78 -6.67 16.52 6.93
N SER A 79 -7.97 16.84 6.89
CA SER A 79 -8.49 18.20 6.65
C SER A 79 -8.10 19.19 7.76
N SER A 80 -7.71 18.71 8.94
CA SER A 80 -7.21 19.57 10.02
C SER A 80 -5.81 20.15 9.77
N ASP A 81 -5.10 19.67 8.74
CA ASP A 81 -3.75 20.12 8.37
C ASP A 81 -3.72 20.48 6.87
N PRO A 82 -3.80 21.79 6.52
CA PRO A 82 -3.83 22.24 5.13
C PRO A 82 -2.60 21.81 4.30
N GLU A 83 -1.41 21.79 4.90
CA GLU A 83 -0.18 21.36 4.22
C GLU A 83 -0.26 19.87 3.86
N LEU A 84 -0.78 19.05 4.77
CA LEU A 84 -0.99 17.63 4.54
C LEU A 84 -2.01 17.37 3.43
N VAL A 85 -3.10 18.16 3.40
CA VAL A 85 -4.11 18.09 2.33
C VAL A 85 -3.50 18.35 0.96
N GLU A 86 -2.71 19.39 0.81
CA GLU A 86 -2.06 19.73 -0.47
C GLU A 86 -1.09 18.63 -0.92
N LYS A 87 -0.24 18.16 -0.02
CA LYS A 87 0.70 17.07 -0.32
C LYS A 87 -0.01 15.77 -0.73
N ILE A 88 -1.10 15.42 -0.06
CA ILE A 88 -1.89 14.24 -0.43
C ILE A 88 -2.50 14.43 -1.82
N LYS A 89 -3.14 15.57 -2.12
CA LYS A 89 -3.71 15.87 -3.44
C LYS A 89 -2.66 15.80 -4.54
N THR A 90 -1.46 16.32 -4.29
CA THR A 90 -0.33 16.24 -5.24
C THR A 90 0.01 14.78 -5.58
N VAL A 91 0.03 13.89 -4.60
CA VAL A 91 0.34 12.47 -4.83
C VAL A 91 -0.84 11.72 -5.49
N GLU A 92 -2.08 12.12 -5.22
CA GLU A 92 -3.29 11.54 -5.85
C GLU A 92 -3.36 11.79 -7.36
N THR A 93 -2.59 12.73 -7.90
CA THR A 93 -2.49 12.93 -9.35
C THR A 93 -1.89 11.73 -10.09
N ILE A 94 -1.20 10.83 -9.39
CA ILE A 94 -0.70 9.57 -9.96
C ILE A 94 -1.88 8.66 -10.30
N LYS A 95 -2.10 8.37 -11.58
CA LYS A 95 -3.16 7.46 -12.02
C LYS A 95 -3.02 6.07 -11.35
N GLY A 96 -4.06 5.67 -10.66
CA GLY A 96 -4.13 4.41 -9.92
C GLY A 96 -3.83 4.53 -8.42
N VAL A 97 -3.41 5.70 -7.94
CA VAL A 97 -3.17 5.95 -6.51
C VAL A 97 -4.37 6.70 -5.93
N SER A 98 -4.99 6.14 -4.89
CA SER A 98 -6.13 6.73 -4.20
C SER A 98 -5.73 7.40 -2.89
N PHE A 99 -6.60 8.27 -2.35
CA PHE A 99 -6.48 8.87 -1.03
C PHE A 99 -6.04 7.87 0.04
N MET A 100 -6.74 6.73 0.14
CA MET A 100 -6.41 5.71 1.13
C MET A 100 -5.00 5.12 0.95
N THR A 101 -4.56 4.94 -0.30
CA THR A 101 -3.21 4.45 -0.59
C THR A 101 -2.15 5.45 -0.11
N VAL A 102 -2.35 6.73 -0.41
CA VAL A 102 -1.44 7.80 0.04
C VAL A 102 -1.42 7.84 1.57
N CYS A 103 -2.58 7.87 2.22
CA CYS A 103 -2.69 7.90 3.68
C CYS A 103 -1.98 6.72 4.35
N ILE A 104 -2.12 5.50 3.82
CA ILE A 104 -1.42 4.32 4.37
C ILE A 104 0.10 4.49 4.26
N VAL A 105 0.59 4.85 3.07
CA VAL A 105 2.05 5.01 2.85
C VAL A 105 2.62 6.12 3.72
N VAL A 106 1.95 7.27 3.79
CA VAL A 106 2.37 8.44 4.58
C VAL A 106 2.32 8.15 6.08
N ALA A 107 1.26 7.50 6.55
CA ALA A 107 1.13 7.12 7.95
C ALA A 107 2.21 6.12 8.39
N GLU A 108 2.46 5.09 7.58
CA GLU A 108 3.46 4.06 7.88
C GLU A 108 4.90 4.60 7.80
N THR A 109 5.16 5.60 6.98
CA THR A 109 6.47 6.26 6.85
C THR A 109 6.62 7.53 7.70
N GLN A 110 5.56 7.91 8.45
CA GLN A 110 5.53 9.15 9.24
C GLN A 110 5.85 10.40 8.39
N GLY A 111 5.19 10.52 7.24
CA GLY A 111 5.47 11.59 6.28
C GLY A 111 6.87 11.50 5.68
N PHE A 112 7.46 10.31 5.64
CA PHE A 112 8.84 10.05 5.18
C PHE A 112 9.91 10.76 6.02
N SER A 113 9.63 11.09 7.29
CA SER A 113 10.56 11.83 8.16
C SER A 113 11.89 11.10 8.37
N MET A 114 11.85 9.77 8.49
CA MET A 114 13.03 8.92 8.70
C MET A 114 13.62 8.33 7.41
N ILE A 115 13.04 8.67 6.25
CA ILE A 115 13.45 8.12 4.95
C ILE A 115 14.30 9.15 4.21
N THR A 116 15.58 8.85 4.04
CA THR A 116 16.55 9.73 3.38
C THR A 116 16.81 9.34 1.92
N SER A 117 16.55 8.08 1.53
CA SER A 117 16.84 7.59 0.19
C SER A 117 15.78 6.63 -0.36
N ARG A 118 15.69 6.57 -1.70
CA ARG A 118 14.86 5.60 -2.41
C ARG A 118 15.18 4.15 -2.04
N LYS A 119 16.47 3.83 -1.83
CA LYS A 119 16.93 2.49 -1.45
C LYS A 119 16.43 2.11 -0.06
N GLN A 120 16.55 3.03 0.90
CA GLN A 120 16.04 2.85 2.26
C GLN A 120 14.53 2.64 2.27
N LEU A 121 13.76 3.42 1.48
CA LEU A 121 12.32 3.26 1.37
C LEU A 121 11.92 1.90 0.80
N ALA A 122 12.59 1.44 -0.26
CA ALA A 122 12.33 0.13 -0.84
C ALA A 122 12.59 -1.00 0.15
N SER A 123 13.67 -0.91 0.94
CA SER A 123 13.99 -1.86 2.01
C SER A 123 13.00 -1.78 3.15
N TYR A 124 12.61 -0.57 3.60
CA TYR A 124 11.60 -0.36 4.61
C TYR A 124 10.26 -1.00 4.25
N ALA A 125 9.85 -0.92 2.98
CA ALA A 125 8.67 -1.59 2.47
C ALA A 125 8.88 -3.10 2.21
N GLY A 126 10.11 -3.62 2.24
CA GLY A 126 10.44 -5.00 1.90
C GLY A 126 10.24 -5.31 0.42
N LEU A 127 10.40 -4.29 -0.44
CA LEU A 127 10.36 -4.36 -1.91
C LEU A 127 11.77 -4.34 -2.53
N ASP A 128 12.80 -4.38 -1.70
CA ASP A 128 14.20 -4.59 -2.12
C ASP A 128 14.39 -6.02 -2.64
N VAL A 129 15.28 -6.16 -3.62
CA VAL A 129 15.62 -7.47 -4.20
C VAL A 129 16.74 -8.09 -3.37
N VAL A 130 16.52 -9.32 -2.94
CA VAL A 130 17.55 -10.15 -2.29
C VAL A 130 18.05 -11.15 -3.32
N ASP A 131 19.31 -11.03 -3.67
CA ASP A 131 20.00 -12.01 -4.47
C ASP A 131 20.47 -13.17 -3.58
N ARG A 132 20.05 -14.37 -3.95
CA ARG A 132 20.51 -15.60 -3.30
C ARG A 132 21.64 -16.19 -4.12
N GLN A 133 22.82 -15.63 -3.94
CA GLN A 133 24.04 -16.16 -4.55
C GLN A 133 24.99 -16.57 -3.42
N SER A 134 25.47 -17.80 -3.47
CA SER A 134 26.52 -18.28 -2.58
C SER A 134 27.57 -19.00 -3.45
N GLY A 135 28.72 -18.37 -3.58
CA GLY A 135 29.82 -18.87 -4.43
C GLY A 135 29.42 -18.99 -5.90
N THR A 136 30.05 -19.92 -6.60
CA THR A 136 29.84 -20.18 -8.03
C THR A 136 28.69 -21.15 -8.31
N SER A 137 28.26 -21.93 -7.33
CA SER A 137 27.34 -23.06 -7.49
C SER A 137 25.86 -22.74 -7.18
N VAL A 138 25.57 -21.74 -6.34
CA VAL A 138 24.19 -21.42 -5.95
C VAL A 138 23.73 -20.12 -6.64
N ARG A 139 22.94 -20.25 -7.71
CA ARG A 139 22.25 -19.12 -8.38
C ARG A 139 20.75 -19.21 -8.17
N GLY A 140 20.27 -18.71 -7.02
CA GLY A 140 18.84 -18.62 -6.75
C GLY A 140 18.17 -17.47 -7.53
N LYS A 141 16.90 -17.64 -7.91
CA LYS A 141 16.12 -16.54 -8.51
C LYS A 141 15.93 -15.42 -7.49
N GLY A 142 16.29 -14.20 -7.83
CA GLY A 142 16.08 -13.01 -6.99
C GLY A 142 14.62 -12.86 -6.61
N LYS A 143 14.36 -12.58 -5.33
CA LYS A 143 13.02 -12.33 -4.75
C LYS A 143 13.06 -11.05 -3.94
N ILE A 144 11.89 -10.41 -3.74
CA ILE A 144 11.81 -9.32 -2.77
C ILE A 144 12.01 -9.85 -1.34
N SER A 145 12.60 -9.03 -0.47
CA SER A 145 12.94 -9.43 0.90
C SER A 145 11.72 -9.79 1.73
N LYS A 146 10.60 -9.09 1.54
CA LYS A 146 9.36 -9.17 2.35
C LYS A 146 9.58 -8.90 3.86
N LYS A 147 10.79 -8.56 4.29
CA LYS A 147 11.15 -8.32 5.70
C LYS A 147 10.64 -6.98 6.21
N GLY A 148 10.26 -6.07 5.31
CA GLY A 148 9.78 -4.74 5.65
C GLY A 148 8.26 -4.65 5.87
N ASN A 149 7.75 -3.42 5.85
CA ASN A 149 6.36 -3.06 6.16
C ASN A 149 5.35 -3.72 5.20
N SER A 150 4.56 -4.65 5.72
CA SER A 150 3.54 -5.36 4.95
C SER A 150 2.33 -4.51 4.61
N HIS A 151 1.99 -3.50 5.44
CA HIS A 151 0.87 -2.59 5.20
C HIS A 151 1.06 -1.77 3.93
N ILE A 152 2.29 -1.27 3.72
CA ILE A 152 2.66 -0.55 2.48
C ILE A 152 2.55 -1.47 1.27
N ARG A 153 3.09 -2.70 1.34
CA ARG A 153 3.00 -3.64 0.20
C ARG A 153 1.56 -4.00 -0.14
N ALA A 154 0.72 -4.25 0.86
CA ALA A 154 -0.69 -4.54 0.66
C ALA A 154 -1.44 -3.35 0.03
N ALA A 155 -1.17 -2.13 0.50
CA ALA A 155 -1.79 -0.91 -0.01
C ALA A 155 -1.43 -0.61 -1.48
N LEU A 156 -0.24 -1.01 -1.93
CA LEU A 156 0.25 -0.75 -3.29
C LEU A 156 -0.15 -1.82 -4.31
N PHE A 157 -0.74 -2.94 -3.89
CA PHE A 157 -1.04 -4.05 -4.80
C PHE A 157 -2.08 -3.67 -5.86
N PHE A 158 -3.26 -3.22 -5.44
CA PHE A 158 -4.31 -2.79 -6.36
C PHE A 158 -3.94 -1.54 -7.17
N PRO A 159 -3.33 -0.49 -6.58
CA PRO A 159 -2.76 0.62 -7.35
C PRO A 159 -1.80 0.18 -8.45
N ALA A 160 -0.95 -0.81 -8.20
CA ALA A 160 -0.05 -1.34 -9.22
C ALA A 160 -0.81 -2.05 -10.37
N MET A 161 -1.89 -2.76 -10.06
CA MET A 161 -2.75 -3.36 -11.08
C MET A 161 -3.45 -2.28 -11.93
N THR A 162 -3.99 -1.25 -11.30
CA THR A 162 -4.63 -0.13 -12.00
C THR A 162 -3.62 0.64 -12.87
N ALA A 163 -2.44 0.92 -12.32
CA ALA A 163 -1.37 1.61 -13.05
C ALA A 163 -0.84 0.78 -14.24
N ALA A 164 -0.79 -0.54 -14.14
CA ALA A 164 -0.43 -1.43 -15.25
C ALA A 164 -1.39 -1.33 -16.46
N VAL A 165 -2.59 -0.79 -16.26
CA VAL A 165 -3.59 -0.62 -17.32
C VAL A 165 -3.70 0.83 -17.79
N TYR A 166 -3.76 1.78 -16.84
CA TYR A 166 -4.19 3.16 -17.09
C TYR A 166 -3.07 4.21 -17.01
N ASN A 167 -1.90 3.88 -16.44
CA ASN A 167 -0.76 4.78 -16.35
C ASN A 167 0.23 4.44 -17.46
N LYS A 168 0.31 5.27 -18.52
CA LYS A 168 1.07 4.98 -19.73
C LYS A 168 2.53 4.57 -19.47
N PRO A 169 3.38 5.36 -18.77
CA PRO A 169 4.78 4.97 -18.52
C PRO A 169 4.91 3.68 -17.68
N LEU A 170 4.03 3.48 -16.69
CA LEU A 170 4.07 2.28 -15.85
C LEU A 170 3.53 1.04 -16.56
N LYS A 171 2.58 1.20 -17.49
CA LYS A 171 2.08 0.13 -18.36
C LYS A 171 3.21 -0.39 -19.28
N GLU A 172 3.97 0.49 -19.91
CA GLU A 172 5.11 0.13 -20.75
C GLU A 172 6.18 -0.65 -19.97
N ASP A 173 6.50 -0.16 -18.77
CA ASP A 173 7.41 -0.86 -17.86
C ASP A 173 6.88 -2.23 -17.43
N TYR A 174 5.59 -2.34 -17.14
CA TYR A 174 4.95 -3.60 -16.80
C TYR A 174 5.07 -4.61 -17.95
N GLN A 175 4.70 -4.21 -19.15
CA GLN A 175 4.75 -5.06 -20.33
C GLN A 175 6.18 -5.57 -20.59
N ARG A 176 7.16 -4.67 -20.61
CA ARG A 176 8.58 -5.00 -20.79
C ARG A 176 9.08 -6.01 -19.74
N ILE A 177 8.66 -5.88 -18.47
CA ILE A 177 9.08 -6.79 -17.41
C ILE A 177 8.40 -8.15 -17.55
N VAL A 178 7.11 -8.18 -17.91
CA VAL A 178 6.34 -9.42 -18.08
C VAL A 178 6.87 -10.20 -19.28
N GLU A 179 7.15 -9.56 -20.41
CA GLU A 179 7.77 -10.17 -21.59
C GLU A 179 9.12 -10.83 -21.25
N LYS A 180 9.99 -10.10 -20.55
CA LYS A 180 11.32 -10.60 -20.17
C LYS A 180 11.28 -11.73 -19.15
N LYS A 181 10.31 -11.72 -18.20
CA LYS A 181 10.29 -12.64 -17.05
C LYS A 181 9.21 -13.74 -17.15
N GLY A 182 8.24 -13.62 -18.06
CA GLY A 182 7.16 -14.58 -18.27
C GLY A 182 6.13 -14.65 -17.13
N LYS A 183 6.15 -13.72 -16.17
CA LYS A 183 5.28 -13.78 -14.98
C LYS A 183 4.68 -12.42 -14.62
N LYS A 184 3.36 -12.30 -14.73
CA LYS A 184 2.59 -11.09 -14.41
C LYS A 184 2.85 -10.58 -12.98
N LEU A 185 2.94 -11.47 -11.99
CA LEU A 185 3.17 -11.08 -10.60
C LEU A 185 4.52 -10.38 -10.39
N ILE A 186 5.57 -10.77 -11.13
CA ILE A 186 6.89 -10.11 -11.05
C ILE A 186 6.77 -8.66 -11.55
N GLY A 187 6.05 -8.45 -12.66
CA GLY A 187 5.74 -7.12 -13.18
C GLY A 187 5.00 -6.26 -12.16
N LEU A 188 3.93 -6.79 -11.54
CA LEU A 188 3.16 -6.06 -10.52
C LEU A 188 4.01 -5.67 -9.30
N VAL A 189 4.85 -6.57 -8.81
CA VAL A 189 5.75 -6.26 -7.68
C VAL A 189 6.77 -5.18 -8.05
N ALA A 190 7.29 -5.18 -9.28
CA ALA A 190 8.16 -4.12 -9.76
C ALA A 190 7.42 -2.78 -9.85
N LEU A 191 6.15 -2.78 -10.30
CA LEU A 191 5.31 -1.58 -10.30
C LEU A 191 5.00 -1.07 -8.89
N GLN A 192 4.72 -1.95 -7.92
CA GLN A 192 4.57 -1.53 -6.52
C GLN A 192 5.77 -0.73 -6.03
N ARG A 193 6.98 -1.23 -6.32
CA ARG A 193 8.21 -0.51 -5.97
C ARG A 193 8.30 0.83 -6.70
N LYS A 194 8.01 0.89 -8.01
CA LYS A 194 8.04 2.14 -8.78
C LYS A 194 7.02 3.15 -8.26
N LEU A 195 5.78 2.73 -7.99
CA LEU A 195 4.74 3.59 -7.40
C LEU A 195 5.18 4.14 -6.04
N LEU A 196 5.74 3.31 -5.17
CA LEU A 196 6.23 3.76 -3.87
C LEU A 196 7.31 4.84 -4.01
N LEU A 197 8.26 4.65 -4.91
CA LEU A 197 9.32 5.63 -5.16
C LEU A 197 8.81 6.90 -5.82
N LEU A 198 7.77 6.80 -6.65
CA LEU A 198 7.10 7.93 -7.26
C LEU A 198 6.34 8.76 -6.22
N ILE A 199 5.54 8.11 -5.36
CA ILE A 199 4.87 8.75 -4.21
C ILE A 199 5.88 9.50 -3.35
N PHE A 200 7.01 8.88 -3.02
CA PHE A 200 8.07 9.52 -2.25
C PHE A 200 8.66 10.75 -2.95
N THR A 201 8.89 10.66 -4.25
CA THR A 201 9.47 11.75 -5.03
C THR A 201 8.54 12.96 -5.08
N LEU A 202 7.25 12.75 -5.40
CA LEU A 202 6.26 13.83 -5.43
C LEU A 202 6.01 14.42 -4.04
N TRP A 203 5.96 13.59 -3.01
CA TRP A 203 5.85 14.05 -1.62
C TRP A 203 6.99 14.98 -1.20
N LYS A 204 8.23 14.65 -1.60
CA LYS A 204 9.41 15.47 -1.24
C LYS A 204 9.54 16.75 -2.07
N LYS A 205 9.15 16.69 -3.34
CA LYS A 205 9.25 17.81 -4.27
C LYS A 205 8.03 18.74 -4.24
N ASN A 206 6.89 18.22 -3.79
CA ASN A 206 5.58 18.90 -3.88
C ASN A 206 5.20 19.28 -5.33
N GLU A 207 5.51 18.42 -6.29
CA GLU A 207 5.24 18.59 -7.71
C GLU A 207 4.12 17.66 -8.16
N LEU A 208 3.25 18.12 -9.05
CA LEU A 208 2.21 17.29 -9.65
C LEU A 208 2.80 16.22 -10.56
N TRP A 209 2.13 15.08 -10.64
CA TRP A 209 2.51 14.04 -11.60
C TRP A 209 2.23 14.50 -13.03
N ASN A 210 3.23 14.39 -13.89
CA ASN A 210 3.11 14.54 -15.34
C ASN A 210 3.46 13.23 -16.03
N GLU A 211 2.61 12.79 -16.96
CA GLU A 211 2.83 11.55 -17.73
C GLU A 211 3.85 11.71 -18.87
N ASP A 212 4.17 12.94 -19.23
CA ASP A 212 5.01 13.28 -20.39
C ASP A 212 6.50 13.44 -20.03
N VAL A 213 6.90 13.14 -18.78
CA VAL A 213 8.29 13.25 -18.28
C VAL A 213 8.90 11.89 -18.03
#